data_3b72fed73920dfcc911a892b8ed611a3
#
_entry.id   3b72fed73920dfcc911a892b8ed611a3
#
_cell.length_a   1.000
_cell.length_b   1.000
_cell.length_c   1.000
_cell.angle_alpha   90.00
_cell.angle_beta   90.00
_cell.angle_gamma   90.00
#
_symmetry.space_group_name_H-M   'P 1'
#
loop_
_entity.id
_entity.type
_entity.pdbx_description
1 polymer ?
#
loop_
_entity_poly.entity_id
_entity_poly.type
_entity_poly.pdbx_seq_one_letter_code
_entity_poly.pdbx_strand_id
1 'polypeptide(L)'
;MEESKELNSLLMKVKEESEKVGLKLGIQKTKIMASGPITSGHIDGETVEAVTDFILGATKSLQMVGFSHEITRHLLFGRKVMTNLDSILKSRGINLPTKVHLVKAMAFPVVMYGCESWTIKKAEHRRIDGFELWCWRRLLRVP
;
A
#
# COMPACT_ATOMS: atom_id res chain seq x y z
N MET A 1 -1.44 -17.39 26.46
CA MET A 1 -2.89 -17.69 26.66
C MET A 1 -3.74 -16.44 26.94
N GLU A 2 -3.28 -15.52 27.77
CA GLU A 2 -4.03 -14.27 28.03
C GLU A 2 -4.17 -13.37 26.80
N GLU A 3 -3.10 -13.16 26.05
CA GLU A 3 -3.09 -12.36 24.82
C GLU A 3 -4.09 -12.87 23.77
N SER A 4 -4.27 -14.18 23.68
CA SER A 4 -5.25 -14.79 22.77
C SER A 4 -6.70 -14.52 23.21
N LYS A 5 -6.95 -14.45 24.52
CA LYS A 5 -8.28 -14.11 25.06
C LYS A 5 -8.62 -12.65 24.87
N GLU A 6 -7.63 -11.76 25.08
CA GLU A 6 -7.78 -10.32 24.81
C GLU A 6 -8.06 -10.04 23.33
N LEU A 7 -7.34 -10.73 22.44
CA LEU A 7 -7.55 -10.61 20.98
C LEU A 7 -8.97 -11.03 20.61
N ASN A 8 -9.45 -12.18 21.11
CA ASN A 8 -10.80 -12.64 20.81
C ASN A 8 -11.87 -11.69 21.36
N SER A 9 -11.67 -11.15 22.56
CA SER A 9 -12.54 -10.13 23.14
C SER A 9 -12.59 -8.85 22.27
N LEU A 10 -11.45 -8.41 21.78
CA LEU A 10 -11.35 -7.25 20.89
C LEU A 10 -12.06 -7.50 19.56
N LEU A 11 -11.87 -8.68 18.96
CA LEU A 11 -12.52 -9.06 17.70
C LEU A 11 -14.05 -9.09 17.85
N MET A 12 -14.56 -9.60 18.98
CA MET A 12 -16.00 -9.59 19.26
C MET A 12 -16.54 -8.16 19.43
N LYS A 13 -15.81 -7.27 20.10
CA LYS A 13 -16.17 -5.85 20.21
C LYS A 13 -16.22 -5.17 18.84
N VAL A 14 -15.20 -5.37 18.00
CA VAL A 14 -15.16 -4.81 16.65
C VAL A 14 -16.37 -5.30 15.84
N LYS A 15 -16.71 -6.57 15.94
CA LYS A 15 -17.89 -7.11 15.28
C LYS A 15 -19.17 -6.44 15.76
N GLU A 16 -19.41 -6.36 17.06
CA GLU A 16 -20.61 -5.75 17.64
C GLU A 16 -20.75 -4.27 17.24
N GLU A 17 -19.68 -3.50 17.34
CA GLU A 17 -19.70 -2.07 16.98
C GLU A 17 -19.91 -1.87 15.47
N SER A 18 -19.34 -2.74 14.63
CA SER A 18 -19.55 -2.70 13.19
C SER A 18 -21.02 -2.99 12.81
N GLU A 19 -21.63 -3.97 13.45
CA GLU A 19 -23.05 -4.34 13.22
C GLU A 19 -24.00 -3.22 13.60
N LYS A 20 -23.71 -2.44 14.65
CA LYS A 20 -24.51 -1.28 15.06
C LYS A 20 -24.62 -0.21 13.97
N VAL A 21 -23.61 -0.08 13.13
CA VAL A 21 -23.59 0.89 12.01
C VAL A 21 -23.91 0.24 10.66
N GLY A 22 -24.41 -0.99 10.66
CA GLY A 22 -24.82 -1.70 9.45
C GLY A 22 -23.66 -2.34 8.66
N LEU A 23 -22.48 -2.45 9.24
CA LEU A 23 -21.32 -3.10 8.62
C LEU A 23 -21.18 -4.54 9.13
N LYS A 24 -20.99 -5.48 8.23
CA LYS A 24 -20.76 -6.88 8.56
C LYS A 24 -19.27 -7.23 8.40
N LEU A 25 -18.71 -7.82 9.44
CA LEU A 25 -17.31 -8.27 9.41
C LEU A 25 -17.19 -9.54 8.53
N GLY A 26 -16.34 -9.46 7.50
CA GLY A 26 -16.03 -10.60 6.64
C GLY A 26 -14.92 -11.46 7.23
N ILE A 27 -15.24 -12.65 7.74
CA ILE A 27 -14.26 -13.51 8.43
C ILE A 27 -13.16 -13.98 7.49
N GLN A 28 -13.49 -14.33 6.26
CA GLN A 28 -12.50 -14.75 5.25
C GLN A 28 -11.50 -13.64 4.86
N LYS A 29 -11.94 -12.39 4.93
CA LYS A 29 -11.11 -11.21 4.62
C LYS A 29 -10.39 -10.65 5.85
N THR A 30 -10.79 -11.08 7.05
CA THR A 30 -10.16 -10.67 8.30
C THR A 30 -8.95 -11.56 8.57
N LYS A 31 -7.80 -10.94 8.82
CA LYS A 31 -6.53 -11.63 9.09
C LYS A 31 -5.90 -11.08 10.36
N ILE A 32 -5.13 -11.93 11.04
CA ILE A 32 -4.37 -11.56 12.21
C ILE A 32 -2.89 -11.50 11.83
N MET A 33 -2.25 -10.38 12.16
CA MET A 33 -0.80 -10.23 12.01
C MET A 33 -0.23 -9.86 13.37
N ALA A 34 0.56 -10.75 13.97
CA ALA A 34 1.13 -10.57 15.29
C ALA A 34 2.65 -10.69 15.25
N SER A 35 3.32 -9.94 16.13
CA SER A 35 4.78 -10.02 16.34
C SER A 35 5.19 -11.14 17.30
N GLY A 36 4.25 -11.89 17.83
CA GLY A 36 4.44 -12.94 18.83
C GLY A 36 3.78 -14.27 18.46
N PRO A 37 3.67 -15.20 19.39
CA PRO A 37 3.27 -16.59 19.15
C PRO A 37 1.76 -16.80 18.93
N ILE A 38 0.99 -15.79 18.58
CA ILE A 38 -0.44 -15.92 18.27
C ILE A 38 -0.59 -16.56 16.91
N THR A 39 -1.18 -17.75 16.84
CA THR A 39 -1.35 -18.52 15.62
C THR A 39 -2.74 -18.42 15.03
N SER A 40 -3.77 -18.13 15.82
CA SER A 40 -5.16 -17.99 15.37
C SER A 40 -6.01 -17.21 16.37
N GLY A 41 -7.12 -16.66 15.89
CA GLY A 41 -8.20 -16.11 16.70
C GLY A 41 -9.53 -16.69 16.26
N HIS A 42 -10.60 -16.47 17.01
CA HIS A 42 -11.93 -16.97 16.72
C HIS A 42 -12.97 -15.85 16.78
N ILE A 43 -13.90 -15.87 15.83
CA ILE A 43 -15.09 -15.02 15.80
C ILE A 43 -16.28 -15.95 15.57
N ASP A 44 -17.23 -15.98 16.52
CA ASP A 44 -18.44 -16.85 16.46
C ASP A 44 -18.13 -18.33 16.17
N GLY A 45 -17.04 -18.86 16.73
CA GLY A 45 -16.60 -20.23 16.49
C GLY A 45 -15.87 -20.47 15.17
N GLU A 46 -15.76 -19.47 14.29
CA GLU A 46 -14.97 -19.56 13.08
C GLU A 46 -13.56 -19.05 13.31
N THR A 47 -12.58 -19.75 12.75
CA THR A 47 -11.16 -19.43 12.92
C THR A 47 -10.76 -18.30 11.99
N VAL A 48 -10.09 -17.27 12.54
CA VAL A 48 -9.44 -16.21 11.78
C VAL A 48 -7.98 -16.59 11.57
N GLU A 49 -7.54 -16.59 10.33
CA GLU A 49 -6.20 -17.00 9.95
C GLU A 49 -5.14 -15.96 10.37
N ALA A 50 -4.05 -16.45 10.97
CA ALA A 50 -2.86 -15.65 11.21
C ALA A 50 -1.97 -15.65 9.96
N VAL A 51 -1.50 -14.49 9.55
CA VAL A 51 -0.66 -14.31 8.35
C VAL A 51 0.59 -13.51 8.68
N THR A 52 1.63 -13.69 7.89
CA THR A 52 2.88 -12.91 8.02
C THR A 52 2.85 -11.63 7.20
N ASP A 53 2.01 -11.58 6.19
CA ASP A 53 1.79 -10.39 5.38
C ASP A 53 0.33 -10.30 4.91
N PHE A 54 -0.13 -9.11 4.60
CA PHE A 54 -1.41 -8.89 3.94
C PHE A 54 -1.40 -7.57 3.17
N ILE A 55 -2.35 -7.44 2.23
CA ILE A 55 -2.51 -6.22 1.45
C ILE A 55 -3.72 -5.45 2.00
N LEU A 56 -3.46 -4.26 2.56
CA LEU A 56 -4.49 -3.33 2.98
C LEU A 56 -4.58 -2.19 1.95
N GLY A 57 -5.67 -2.17 1.21
CA GLY A 57 -5.76 -1.28 0.06
C GLY A 57 -4.70 -1.65 -0.98
N ALA A 58 -3.80 -0.73 -1.33
CA ALA A 58 -2.68 -0.97 -2.24
C ALA A 58 -1.36 -1.27 -1.51
N THR A 59 -1.35 -1.26 -0.18
CA THR A 59 -0.15 -1.41 0.64
C THR A 59 -0.04 -2.80 1.23
N LYS A 60 1.07 -3.47 0.96
CA LYS A 60 1.42 -4.76 1.56
C LYS A 60 2.10 -4.54 2.91
N SER A 61 1.48 -5.00 3.98
CA SER A 61 2.04 -4.99 5.33
C SER A 61 2.76 -6.30 5.63
N LEU A 62 4.00 -6.20 6.11
CA LEU A 62 4.86 -7.32 6.46
C LEU A 62 5.18 -7.30 7.95
N GLN A 63 5.11 -8.45 8.60
CA GLN A 63 5.26 -8.59 10.04
C GLN A 63 6.62 -8.14 10.59
N MET A 64 7.71 -8.37 9.86
CA MET A 64 9.07 -8.11 10.33
C MET A 64 9.96 -7.32 9.38
N VAL A 65 9.49 -7.03 8.19
CA VAL A 65 10.27 -6.31 7.17
C VAL A 65 9.72 -4.89 7.06
N GLY A 66 10.56 -3.90 7.21
CA GLY A 66 10.17 -2.49 7.03
C GLY A 66 9.62 -2.22 5.63
N PHE A 67 9.10 -1.03 5.43
CA PHE A 67 8.42 -0.61 4.20
C PHE A 67 9.30 -0.55 2.93
N SER A 68 10.60 -0.91 3.01
CA SER A 68 11.52 -0.90 1.88
C SER A 68 11.06 -1.74 0.69
N HIS A 69 10.55 -2.95 0.94
CA HIS A 69 10.00 -3.79 -0.12
C HIS A 69 8.75 -3.19 -0.74
N GLU A 70 7.91 -2.59 0.08
CA GLU A 70 6.69 -1.94 -0.37
C GLU A 70 6.99 -0.72 -1.24
N ILE A 71 7.97 0.09 -0.85
CA ILE A 71 8.45 1.22 -1.65
C ILE A 71 8.98 0.73 -2.99
N THR A 72 9.77 -0.35 -3.02
CA THR A 72 10.26 -0.95 -4.27
C THR A 72 9.10 -1.35 -5.18
N ARG A 73 8.08 -2.00 -4.64
CA ARG A 73 6.89 -2.42 -5.38
C ARG A 73 6.14 -1.22 -5.97
N HIS A 74 5.93 -0.16 -5.18
CA HIS A 74 5.26 1.06 -5.63
C HIS A 74 6.07 1.80 -6.71
N LEU A 75 7.38 1.85 -6.58
CA LEU A 75 8.25 2.44 -7.61
C LEU A 75 8.19 1.67 -8.94
N LEU A 76 8.10 0.34 -8.88
CA LEU A 76 7.90 -0.49 -10.08
C LEU A 76 6.55 -0.21 -10.75
N PHE A 77 5.48 -0.06 -9.98
CA PHE A 77 4.18 0.34 -10.51
C PHE A 77 4.22 1.74 -11.14
N GLY A 78 4.86 2.70 -10.48
CA GLY A 78 5.04 4.04 -11.03
C GLY A 78 5.80 4.03 -12.37
N ARG A 79 6.86 3.22 -12.48
CA ARG A 79 7.59 3.04 -13.73
C ARG A 79 6.72 2.42 -14.84
N LYS A 80 5.88 1.45 -14.49
CA LYS A 80 4.92 0.84 -15.44
C LYS A 80 3.92 1.87 -15.95
N VAL A 81 3.38 2.70 -15.08
CA VAL A 81 2.48 3.81 -15.46
C VAL A 81 3.18 4.77 -16.41
N MET A 82 4.41 5.19 -16.11
CA MET A 82 5.20 6.07 -16.98
C MET A 82 5.46 5.44 -18.35
N THR A 83 5.69 4.13 -18.41
CA THR A 83 5.88 3.41 -19.67
C THR A 83 4.58 3.38 -20.47
N ASN A 84 3.44 3.19 -19.84
CA ASN A 84 2.13 3.23 -20.48
C ASN A 84 1.78 4.63 -21.01
N LEU A 85 2.27 5.68 -20.36
CA LEU A 85 2.09 7.07 -20.82
C LEU A 85 3.07 7.48 -21.94
N ASP A 86 4.03 6.66 -22.29
CA ASP A 86 5.14 7.02 -23.18
C ASP A 86 4.66 7.53 -24.56
N SER A 87 3.63 6.94 -25.13
CA SER A 87 3.02 7.39 -26.40
C SER A 87 2.47 8.82 -26.29
N ILE A 88 1.82 9.15 -25.18
CA ILE A 88 1.29 10.50 -24.91
C ILE A 88 2.43 11.48 -24.67
N LEU A 89 3.42 11.10 -23.87
CA LEU A 89 4.58 11.94 -23.56
C LEU A 89 5.44 12.24 -24.79
N LYS A 90 5.50 11.33 -25.77
CA LYS A 90 6.19 11.52 -27.04
C LYS A 90 5.40 12.36 -28.04
N SER A 91 4.09 12.49 -27.88
CA SER A 91 3.24 13.27 -28.79
C SER A 91 3.67 14.73 -28.86
N ARG A 92 3.83 15.26 -30.07
CA ARG A 92 4.10 16.69 -30.31
C ARG A 92 2.86 17.56 -30.21
N GLY A 93 1.66 16.95 -30.37
CA GLY A 93 0.38 17.66 -30.30
C GLY A 93 -0.07 18.02 -28.90
N ILE A 94 0.56 17.46 -27.87
CA ILE A 94 0.24 17.73 -26.47
C ILE A 94 1.30 18.66 -25.87
N ASN A 95 0.86 19.76 -25.27
CA ASN A 95 1.76 20.74 -24.69
C ASN A 95 2.43 20.24 -23.40
N LEU A 96 3.54 20.85 -23.03
CA LEU A 96 4.33 20.47 -21.85
C LEU A 96 3.55 20.57 -20.52
N PRO A 97 2.78 21.64 -20.24
CA PRO A 97 1.98 21.71 -19.02
C PRO A 97 1.00 20.56 -18.86
N THR A 98 0.34 20.13 -19.92
CA THR A 98 -0.57 18.97 -19.91
C THR A 98 0.19 17.67 -19.59
N LYS A 99 1.36 17.47 -20.18
CA LYS A 99 2.22 16.31 -19.88
C LYS A 99 2.66 16.27 -18.42
N VAL A 100 3.07 17.41 -17.88
CA VAL A 100 3.43 17.56 -16.45
C VAL A 100 2.24 17.21 -15.55
N HIS A 101 1.06 17.71 -15.89
CA HIS A 101 -0.17 17.41 -15.15
C HIS A 101 -0.50 15.90 -15.16
N LEU A 102 -0.37 15.24 -16.32
CA LEU A 102 -0.59 13.79 -16.41
C LEU A 102 0.36 12.98 -15.55
N VAL A 103 1.64 13.31 -15.55
CA VAL A 103 2.63 12.64 -14.69
C VAL A 103 2.30 12.82 -13.21
N LYS A 104 1.97 14.04 -12.78
CA LYS A 104 1.57 14.33 -11.41
C LYS A 104 0.27 13.66 -10.99
N ALA A 105 -0.68 13.53 -11.90
CA ALA A 105 -2.00 12.95 -11.61
C ALA A 105 -2.01 11.42 -11.65
N MET A 106 -1.14 10.78 -12.43
CA MET A 106 -1.17 9.35 -12.70
C MET A 106 0.02 8.58 -12.13
N ALA A 107 1.25 9.08 -12.26
CA ALA A 107 2.43 8.35 -11.83
C ALA A 107 2.73 8.54 -10.33
N PHE A 108 2.71 9.75 -9.83
CA PHE A 108 3.06 10.04 -8.42
C PHE A 108 2.04 9.47 -7.43
N PRO A 109 0.71 9.55 -7.64
CA PRO A 109 -0.24 8.94 -6.72
C PRO A 109 -0.09 7.43 -6.59
N VAL A 110 0.30 6.72 -7.64
CA VAL A 110 0.55 5.27 -7.60
C VAL A 110 1.71 4.94 -6.65
N VAL A 111 2.77 5.75 -6.67
CA VAL A 111 3.93 5.57 -5.77
C VAL A 111 3.60 5.95 -4.33
N MET A 112 2.85 7.02 -4.13
CA MET A 112 2.60 7.61 -2.81
C MET A 112 1.31 7.11 -2.15
N TYR A 113 0.50 6.31 -2.84
CA TYR A 113 -0.76 5.82 -2.29
C TYR A 113 -0.56 4.91 -1.07
N GLY A 114 -1.23 5.25 0.01
CA GLY A 114 -1.18 4.47 1.25
C GLY A 114 0.12 4.61 2.06
N CYS A 115 1.00 5.57 1.70
CA CYS A 115 2.28 5.74 2.40
C CYS A 115 2.24 6.72 3.60
N GLU A 116 1.08 7.25 3.94
CA GLU A 116 0.91 8.25 5.02
C GLU A 116 1.36 7.73 6.38
N SER A 117 1.19 6.43 6.62
CA SER A 117 1.59 5.77 7.87
C SER A 117 3.01 5.20 7.86
N TRP A 118 3.74 5.35 6.76
CA TRP A 118 5.06 4.76 6.64
C TRP A 118 6.14 5.61 7.32
N THR A 119 7.00 4.94 8.09
CA THR A 119 8.26 5.53 8.54
C THR A 119 9.29 5.37 7.43
N ILE A 120 9.47 6.41 6.61
CA ILE A 120 10.37 6.39 5.46
C ILE A 120 11.79 6.75 5.92
N LYS A 121 12.74 5.84 5.71
CA LYS A 121 14.16 6.08 6.00
C LYS A 121 14.77 7.01 4.95
N LYS A 122 15.85 7.71 5.31
CA LYS A 122 16.55 8.65 4.43
C LYS A 122 16.98 8.04 3.09
N ALA A 123 17.42 6.77 3.10
CA ALA A 123 17.79 6.05 1.88
C ALA A 123 16.59 5.82 0.94
N GLU A 124 15.42 5.61 1.50
CA GLU A 124 14.18 5.40 0.76
C GLU A 124 13.64 6.70 0.17
N HIS A 125 13.77 7.82 0.90
CA HIS A 125 13.50 9.15 0.35
C HIS A 125 14.33 9.41 -0.91
N ARG A 126 15.63 9.09 -0.87
CA ARG A 126 16.52 9.24 -2.06
C ARG A 126 16.06 8.40 -3.24
N ARG A 127 15.50 7.22 -2.99
CA ARG A 127 14.94 6.36 -4.06
C ARG A 127 13.69 6.96 -4.69
N ILE A 128 12.82 7.56 -3.89
CA ILE A 128 11.62 8.26 -4.35
C ILE A 128 12.02 9.51 -5.15
N ASP A 129 12.98 10.29 -4.64
CA ASP A 129 13.52 11.46 -5.35
C ASP A 129 14.17 11.06 -6.67
N GLY A 130 14.92 9.96 -6.68
CA GLY A 130 15.50 9.38 -7.89
C GLY A 130 14.45 8.96 -8.93
N PHE A 131 13.33 8.40 -8.47
CA PHE A 131 12.20 8.08 -9.34
C PHE A 131 11.56 9.35 -9.93
N GLU A 132 11.35 10.37 -9.11
CA GLU A 132 10.80 11.65 -9.56
C GLU A 132 11.69 12.26 -10.66
N LEU A 133 13.00 12.33 -10.41
CA LEU A 133 13.98 12.81 -11.38
C LEU A 133 13.95 12.01 -12.68
N TRP A 134 13.85 10.69 -12.59
CA TRP A 134 13.72 9.80 -13.75
C TRP A 134 12.44 10.10 -14.55
N CYS A 135 11.31 10.36 -13.90
CA CYS A 135 10.06 10.75 -14.55
C CYS A 135 10.23 12.05 -15.35
N TRP A 136 10.85 13.06 -14.76
CA TRP A 136 11.07 14.35 -15.41
C TRP A 136 12.03 14.24 -16.58
N ARG A 137 13.13 13.48 -16.45
CA ARG A 137 14.06 13.21 -17.56
C ARG A 137 13.35 12.54 -18.72
N ARG A 138 12.53 11.54 -18.44
CA ARG A 138 11.74 10.82 -19.46
C ARG A 138 10.73 11.74 -20.15
N LEU A 139 10.04 12.59 -19.41
CA LEU A 139 9.11 13.59 -19.96
C LEU A 139 9.82 14.60 -20.86
N LEU A 140 10.97 15.10 -20.42
CA LEU A 140 11.78 16.10 -21.15
C LEU A 140 12.67 15.47 -22.23
N ARG A 141 12.75 14.14 -22.31
CA ARG A 141 13.65 13.39 -23.19
C ARG A 141 15.14 13.74 -23.04
N VAL A 142 15.54 13.95 -21.80
CA VAL A 142 16.94 14.16 -21.45
C VAL A 142 17.53 12.82 -21.00
N PRO A 143 18.74 12.41 -21.46
CA PRO A 143 19.39 11.17 -21.06
C PRO A 143 19.74 11.09 -19.57
#